data_ccd98c6ed3f5a1578eb02c6ab9e26949
#
_entry.id   ccd98c6ed3f5a1578eb02c6ab9e26949
#
_cell.length_a   1.000
_cell.length_b   1.000
_cell.length_c   1.000
_cell.angle_alpha   90.00
_cell.angle_beta   90.00
_cell.angle_gamma   90.00
#
_symmetry.space_group_name_H-M   'P 1'
#
loop_
_entity.id
_entity.type
_entity.pdbx_description
1 polymer ?
#
loop_
_entity_poly.entity_id
_entity_poly.type
_entity_poly.pdbx_seq_one_letter_code
_entity_poly.pdbx_strand_id
1 'polypeptide(L)'
;MIPARWRDVLLTLAEADIYTPLWSSLCLEEMNRHLPESMTAADRKFLFKMMNEAFPGALVEWPEIVDVSVHLQINEKDRRIVGAALWGHADVLLTNDRDLRDELFASRLIDVQSMPEFIAYAISTNPSVARRALIAMVRRRWGVSSTSTESAIVSRLQAYFQRQGWSPSGL
;
A
#
# COMPACT_ATOMS: atom_id res chain seq x y z
N MET A 1 -4.84 -5.21 7.45
CA MET A 1 -4.76 -6.05 6.20
C MET A 1 -5.02 -5.20 4.96
N ILE A 2 -4.18 -5.33 3.91
CA ILE A 2 -4.38 -4.65 2.63
C ILE A 2 -5.09 -5.61 1.66
N PRO A 3 -6.34 -5.35 1.24
CA PRO A 3 -7.02 -6.18 0.25
C PRO A 3 -6.26 -6.22 -1.09
N ALA A 4 -6.33 -7.35 -1.81
CA ALA A 4 -5.53 -7.56 -3.02
C ALA A 4 -5.64 -6.42 -4.05
N ARG A 5 -6.85 -5.90 -4.28
CA ARG A 5 -7.05 -4.79 -5.23
C ARG A 5 -6.48 -3.44 -4.75
N TRP A 6 -6.45 -3.19 -3.44
CA TRP A 6 -5.77 -2.02 -2.89
C TRP A 6 -4.26 -2.14 -3.10
N ARG A 7 -3.70 -3.32 -2.89
CA ARG A 7 -2.30 -3.61 -3.19
C ARG A 7 -1.99 -3.40 -4.68
N ASP A 8 -2.87 -3.88 -5.59
CA ASP A 8 -2.71 -3.65 -7.03
C ASP A 8 -2.63 -2.16 -7.36
N VAL A 9 -3.51 -1.34 -6.76
CA VAL A 9 -3.52 0.11 -6.95
C VAL A 9 -2.23 0.74 -6.42
N LEU A 10 -1.85 0.43 -5.18
CA LEU A 10 -0.64 0.99 -4.55
C LEU A 10 0.60 0.64 -5.36
N LEU A 11 0.83 -0.64 -5.66
CA LEU A 11 2.02 -1.04 -6.42
C LEU A 11 2.02 -0.46 -7.85
N THR A 12 0.85 -0.29 -8.47
CA THR A 12 0.77 0.34 -9.81
C THR A 12 1.15 1.83 -9.77
N LEU A 13 0.76 2.55 -8.74
CA LEU A 13 1.16 3.95 -8.57
C LEU A 13 2.67 4.07 -8.30
N ALA A 14 3.23 3.13 -7.54
CA ALA A 14 4.67 3.03 -7.33
C ALA A 14 5.44 2.64 -8.61
N GLU A 15 4.93 1.67 -9.41
CA GLU A 15 5.48 1.32 -10.74
C GLU A 15 5.47 2.53 -11.72
N ALA A 16 4.59 3.48 -11.49
CA ALA A 16 4.50 4.72 -12.27
C ALA A 16 5.34 5.88 -11.70
N ASP A 17 6.27 5.59 -10.79
CA ASP A 17 7.19 6.54 -10.14
C ASP A 17 6.46 7.71 -9.42
N ILE A 18 5.24 7.47 -8.92
CA ILE A 18 4.49 8.49 -8.17
C ILE A 18 5.00 8.57 -6.72
N TYR A 19 5.44 7.45 -6.17
CA TYR A 19 6.06 7.36 -4.85
C TYR A 19 6.98 6.14 -4.74
N THR A 20 7.86 6.13 -3.76
CA THR A 20 8.73 4.98 -3.46
C THR A 20 8.10 4.14 -2.34
N PRO A 21 7.76 2.88 -2.59
CA PRO A 21 7.19 2.01 -1.57
C PRO A 21 8.28 1.46 -0.66
N LEU A 22 7.95 1.31 0.65
CA LEU A 22 8.78 0.63 1.62
C LEU A 22 7.96 -0.42 2.37
N TRP A 23 8.58 -1.54 2.71
CA TRP A 23 8.02 -2.57 3.58
C TRP A 23 9.11 -3.28 4.37
N SER A 24 8.77 -3.75 5.55
CA SER A 24 9.63 -4.62 6.35
C SER A 24 9.28 -6.10 6.15
N SER A 25 10.12 -6.99 6.65
CA SER A 25 9.80 -8.43 6.70
C SER A 25 8.49 -8.69 7.44
N LEU A 26 8.20 -7.94 8.51
CA LEU A 26 6.94 -8.03 9.25
C LEU A 26 5.71 -7.69 8.39
N CYS A 27 5.83 -6.68 7.53
CA CYS A 27 4.75 -6.34 6.58
C CYS A 27 4.51 -7.49 5.59
N LEU A 28 5.57 -8.12 5.10
CA LEU A 28 5.48 -9.28 4.20
C LEU A 28 4.89 -10.51 4.91
N GLU A 29 5.27 -10.77 6.15
CA GLU A 29 4.70 -11.83 6.98
C GLU A 29 3.20 -11.62 7.24
N GLU A 30 2.82 -10.40 7.58
CA GLU A 30 1.41 -10.04 7.76
C GLU A 30 0.63 -10.20 6.45
N MET A 31 1.18 -9.76 5.34
CA MET A 31 0.58 -9.96 4.03
C MET A 31 0.44 -11.47 3.72
N ASN A 32 1.46 -12.27 4.01
CA ASN A 32 1.45 -13.72 3.79
C ASN A 32 0.32 -14.43 4.54
N ARG A 33 0.04 -14.04 5.78
CA ARG A 33 -1.06 -14.63 6.58
C ARG A 33 -2.44 -14.39 5.96
N HIS A 34 -2.57 -13.35 5.13
CA HIS A 34 -3.83 -12.94 4.53
C HIS A 34 -3.93 -13.22 3.02
N LEU A 35 -2.94 -13.90 2.45
CA LEU A 35 -3.05 -14.39 1.08
C LEU A 35 -4.07 -15.52 0.99
N PRO A 36 -4.77 -15.68 -0.14
CA PRO A 36 -5.74 -16.76 -0.33
C PRO A 36 -5.14 -18.13 0.01
N GLU A 37 -5.91 -18.98 0.69
CA GLU A 37 -5.48 -20.36 1.03
C GLU A 37 -5.17 -21.19 -0.22
N SER A 38 -5.81 -20.88 -1.34
CA SER A 38 -5.54 -21.51 -2.64
C SER A 38 -4.16 -21.21 -3.21
N MET A 39 -3.44 -20.22 -2.70
CA MET A 39 -2.06 -19.95 -3.11
C MET A 39 -1.09 -20.95 -2.47
N THR A 40 -0.33 -21.66 -3.29
CA THR A 40 0.72 -22.56 -2.81
C THR A 40 1.87 -21.80 -2.16
N ALA A 41 2.71 -22.49 -1.38
CA ALA A 41 3.92 -21.88 -0.81
C ALA A 41 4.87 -21.36 -1.91
N ALA A 42 4.92 -22.03 -3.07
CA ALA A 42 5.72 -21.60 -4.21
C ALA A 42 5.18 -20.29 -4.82
N ASP A 43 3.84 -20.16 -4.97
CA ASP A 43 3.22 -18.93 -5.48
C ASP A 43 3.46 -17.74 -4.55
N ARG A 44 3.38 -17.97 -3.24
CA ARG A 44 3.65 -16.93 -2.22
C ARG A 44 5.11 -16.46 -2.27
N LYS A 45 6.06 -17.41 -2.34
CA LYS A 45 7.48 -17.10 -2.47
C LYS A 45 7.76 -16.33 -3.78
N PHE A 46 7.12 -16.74 -4.87
CA PHE A 46 7.24 -16.08 -6.17
C PHE A 46 6.69 -14.65 -6.12
N LEU A 47 5.52 -14.44 -5.48
CA LEU A 47 4.93 -13.11 -5.31
C LEU A 47 5.90 -12.15 -4.59
N PHE A 48 6.46 -12.56 -3.45
CA PHE A 48 7.38 -11.71 -2.68
C PHE A 48 8.69 -11.45 -3.42
N LYS A 49 9.21 -12.47 -4.12
CA LYS A 49 10.37 -12.29 -5.00
C LYS A 49 10.11 -11.24 -6.07
N MET A 50 8.98 -11.34 -6.78
CA MET A 50 8.60 -10.37 -7.81
C MET A 50 8.41 -8.97 -7.26
N MET A 51 7.84 -8.81 -6.06
CA MET A 51 7.73 -7.51 -5.40
C MET A 51 9.10 -6.90 -5.13
N ASN A 52 10.03 -7.66 -4.55
CA ASN A 52 11.36 -7.15 -4.23
C ASN A 52 12.21 -6.89 -5.48
N GLU A 53 12.01 -7.64 -6.56
CA GLU A 53 12.68 -7.39 -7.84
C GLU A 53 12.10 -6.15 -8.57
N ALA A 54 10.78 -5.94 -8.47
CA ALA A 54 10.14 -4.77 -9.07
C ALA A 54 10.48 -3.46 -8.34
N PHE A 55 10.78 -3.54 -7.04
CA PHE A 55 11.10 -2.38 -6.22
C PHE A 55 12.40 -2.60 -5.44
N PRO A 56 13.55 -2.50 -6.11
CA PRO A 56 14.84 -2.63 -5.44
C PRO A 56 14.99 -1.57 -4.34
N GLY A 57 15.35 -1.99 -3.13
CA GLY A 57 15.47 -1.11 -1.96
C GLY A 57 14.17 -0.86 -1.19
N ALA A 58 13.03 -1.40 -1.62
CA ALA A 58 11.77 -1.28 -0.86
C ALA A 58 11.76 -2.12 0.42
N LEU A 59 12.53 -3.21 0.47
CA LEU A 59 12.66 -4.02 1.67
C LEU A 59 13.59 -3.34 2.67
N VAL A 60 13.02 -2.92 3.80
CA VAL A 60 13.76 -2.34 4.91
C VAL A 60 14.22 -3.45 5.85
N GLU A 61 15.52 -3.66 5.92
CA GLU A 61 16.15 -4.54 6.91
C GLU A 61 16.38 -3.76 8.21
N TRP A 62 15.45 -3.88 9.13
CA TRP A 62 15.51 -3.18 10.40
C TRP A 62 16.22 -4.04 11.46
N PRO A 63 17.30 -3.53 12.10
CA PRO A 63 18.07 -4.30 13.07
C PRO A 63 17.43 -4.31 14.48
N GLU A 64 16.18 -3.91 14.63
CA GLU A 64 15.41 -3.87 15.88
C GLU A 64 16.03 -3.00 17.02
N ILE A 65 16.94 -2.08 16.68
CA ILE A 65 17.60 -1.20 17.65
C ILE A 65 16.84 0.12 17.90
N VAL A 66 15.84 0.42 17.07
CA VAL A 66 15.01 1.63 17.22
C VAL A 66 13.87 1.31 18.19
N ASP A 67 14.02 1.71 19.44
CA ASP A 67 12.97 1.56 20.45
C ASP A 67 12.04 2.78 20.46
N VAL A 68 10.81 2.59 20.00
CA VAL A 68 9.77 3.62 20.02
C VAL A 68 8.84 3.52 21.24
N SER A 69 9.08 2.58 22.14
CA SER A 69 8.23 2.33 23.32
C SER A 69 8.15 3.52 24.27
N VAL A 70 9.19 4.36 24.31
CA VAL A 70 9.24 5.57 25.13
C VAL A 70 8.27 6.64 24.65
N HIS A 71 7.88 6.59 23.39
CA HIS A 71 7.09 7.64 22.74
C HIS A 71 5.68 7.20 22.34
N LEU A 72 5.40 5.88 22.30
CA LEU A 72 4.16 5.33 21.77
C LEU A 72 3.52 4.32 22.71
N GLN A 73 2.23 4.53 22.99
CA GLN A 73 1.39 3.61 23.81
C GLN A 73 0.70 2.58 22.89
N ILE A 74 1.47 1.85 22.10
CA ILE A 74 0.99 0.84 21.15
C ILE A 74 1.56 -0.54 21.46
N ASN A 75 0.96 -1.58 20.89
CA ASN A 75 1.44 -2.96 21.06
C ASN A 75 2.83 -3.18 20.44
N GLU A 76 3.51 -4.25 20.84
CA GLU A 76 4.88 -4.54 20.42
C GLU A 76 5.01 -4.71 18.89
N LYS A 77 4.02 -5.38 18.25
CA LYS A 77 4.01 -5.58 16.79
C LYS A 77 4.00 -4.24 16.05
N ASP A 78 3.15 -3.33 16.47
CA ASP A 78 3.03 -2.02 15.83
C ASP A 78 4.26 -1.15 16.09
N ARG A 79 4.86 -1.24 17.30
CA ARG A 79 6.15 -0.59 17.58
C ARG A 79 7.25 -1.03 16.62
N ARG A 80 7.32 -2.33 16.30
CA ARG A 80 8.30 -2.85 15.33
C ARG A 80 8.03 -2.35 13.91
N ILE A 81 6.78 -2.18 13.51
CA ILE A 81 6.42 -1.60 12.21
C ILE A 81 6.82 -0.12 12.15
N VAL A 82 6.50 0.65 13.20
CA VAL A 82 6.88 2.07 13.29
C VAL A 82 8.41 2.21 13.33
N GLY A 83 9.11 1.40 14.12
CA GLY A 83 10.57 1.39 14.17
C GLY A 83 11.21 1.11 12.81
N ALA A 84 10.67 0.15 12.05
CA ALA A 84 11.13 -0.13 10.69
C ALA A 84 10.86 1.04 9.73
N ALA A 85 9.72 1.71 9.84
CA ALA A 85 9.38 2.88 9.03
C ALA A 85 10.35 4.05 9.30
N LEU A 86 10.64 4.34 10.57
CA LEU A 86 11.60 5.37 10.96
C LEU A 86 13.03 5.03 10.48
N TRP A 87 13.45 3.78 10.65
CA TRP A 87 14.75 3.31 10.19
C TRP A 87 14.90 3.41 8.66
N GLY A 88 13.85 3.09 7.93
CA GLY A 88 13.79 3.19 6.47
C GLY A 88 13.60 4.63 5.96
N HIS A 89 13.54 5.63 6.85
CA HIS A 89 13.27 7.04 6.49
C HIS A 89 11.98 7.22 5.70
N ALA A 90 10.92 6.49 6.08
CA ALA A 90 9.62 6.67 5.45
C ALA A 90 9.03 8.04 5.82
N ASP A 91 8.50 8.74 4.84
CA ASP A 91 7.78 10.00 5.06
C ASP A 91 6.39 9.75 5.66
N VAL A 92 5.74 8.65 5.24
CA VAL A 92 4.35 8.33 5.62
C VAL A 92 4.22 6.85 5.96
N LEU A 93 3.56 6.54 7.08
CA LEU A 93 3.11 5.18 7.41
C LEU A 93 1.66 4.99 6.97
N LEU A 94 1.41 3.93 6.19
CA LEU A 94 0.06 3.59 5.75
C LEU A 94 -0.58 2.55 6.67
N THR A 95 -1.65 2.93 7.34
CA THR A 95 -2.44 2.01 8.14
C THR A 95 -3.91 2.39 8.18
N ASN A 96 -4.80 1.38 8.25
CA ASN A 96 -6.23 1.58 8.52
C ASN A 96 -6.57 1.31 10.00
N ASP A 97 -5.58 0.96 10.82
CA ASP A 97 -5.76 0.83 12.26
C ASP A 97 -5.96 2.22 12.87
N ARG A 98 -7.12 2.42 13.48
CA ARG A 98 -7.52 3.74 14.00
C ARG A 98 -6.70 4.11 15.22
N ASP A 99 -6.49 3.17 16.14
CA ASP A 99 -5.79 3.42 17.41
C ASP A 99 -4.32 3.76 17.13
N LEU A 100 -3.70 3.03 16.20
CA LEU A 100 -2.33 3.33 15.74
C LEU A 100 -2.24 4.71 15.08
N ARG A 101 -3.22 5.07 14.26
CA ARG A 101 -3.25 6.39 13.60
C ARG A 101 -3.38 7.53 14.60
N ASP A 102 -4.28 7.40 15.57
CA ASP A 102 -4.50 8.43 16.59
C ASP A 102 -3.24 8.63 17.44
N GLU A 103 -2.56 7.56 17.83
CA GLU A 103 -1.31 7.61 18.59
C GLU A 103 -0.16 8.23 17.77
N LEU A 104 0.02 7.83 16.52
CA LEU A 104 1.04 8.40 15.64
C LEU A 104 0.78 9.88 15.35
N PHE A 105 -0.47 10.24 15.12
CA PHE A 105 -0.86 11.65 14.94
C PHE A 105 -0.54 12.50 16.18
N ALA A 106 -0.81 11.97 17.38
CA ALA A 106 -0.50 12.65 18.64
C ALA A 106 1.01 12.79 18.89
N SER A 107 1.78 11.75 18.59
CA SER A 107 3.23 11.72 18.83
C SER A 107 4.04 12.53 17.81
N ARG A 108 3.53 12.75 16.61
CA ARG A 108 4.21 13.40 15.48
C ARG A 108 5.55 12.78 15.08
N LEU A 109 5.75 11.52 15.39
CA LEU A 109 6.98 10.79 15.04
C LEU A 109 7.13 10.54 13.54
N ILE A 110 6.00 10.26 12.87
CA ILE A 110 5.92 10.02 11.44
C ILE A 110 4.51 10.40 10.98
N ASP A 111 4.40 10.91 9.76
CA ASP A 111 3.08 11.14 9.18
C ASP A 111 2.35 9.82 8.95
N VAL A 112 1.04 9.81 9.22
CA VAL A 112 0.22 8.62 9.10
C VAL A 112 -1.01 8.90 8.24
N GLN A 113 -1.26 8.01 7.30
CA GLN A 113 -2.41 8.10 6.40
C GLN A 113 -3.13 6.76 6.29
N SER A 114 -4.44 6.81 6.09
CA SER A 114 -5.17 5.64 5.60
C SER A 114 -4.87 5.39 4.12
N MET A 115 -5.15 4.17 3.64
CA MET A 115 -4.97 3.87 2.21
C MET A 115 -5.77 4.79 1.29
N PRO A 116 -7.06 5.11 1.55
CA PRO A 116 -7.80 6.07 0.73
C PRO A 116 -7.17 7.45 0.67
N GLU A 117 -6.74 8.00 1.82
CA GLU A 117 -6.09 9.32 1.90
C GLU A 117 -4.81 9.36 1.08
N PHE A 118 -3.96 8.36 1.26
CA PHE A 118 -2.70 8.26 0.51
C PHE A 118 -2.91 8.09 -1.00
N ILE A 119 -3.84 7.23 -1.43
CA ILE A 119 -4.10 7.04 -2.86
C ILE A 119 -4.69 8.31 -3.47
N ALA A 120 -5.57 9.03 -2.76
CA ALA A 120 -6.07 10.32 -3.21
C ALA A 120 -4.94 11.34 -3.39
N TYR A 121 -4.04 11.43 -2.41
CA TYR A 121 -2.84 12.25 -2.49
C TYR A 121 -1.95 11.85 -3.68
N ALA A 122 -1.61 10.59 -3.80
CA ALA A 122 -0.77 10.06 -4.87
C ALA A 122 -1.35 10.34 -6.27
N ILE A 123 -2.67 10.19 -6.46
CA ILE A 123 -3.35 10.54 -7.71
C ILE A 123 -3.24 12.05 -7.97
N SER A 124 -3.37 12.88 -6.93
CA SER A 124 -3.35 14.34 -7.07
C SER A 124 -1.99 14.90 -7.45
N THR A 125 -0.89 14.22 -7.13
CA THR A 125 0.48 14.66 -7.48
C THR A 125 0.74 14.61 -8.99
N ASN A 126 0.21 13.60 -9.68
CA ASN A 126 0.31 13.48 -11.15
C ASN A 126 -0.94 12.76 -11.73
N PRO A 127 -2.09 13.45 -11.85
CA PRO A 127 -3.35 12.82 -12.23
C PRO A 127 -3.31 12.11 -13.58
N SER A 128 -2.60 12.67 -14.56
CA SER A 128 -2.52 12.07 -15.91
C SER A 128 -1.71 10.78 -15.93
N VAL A 129 -0.60 10.71 -15.17
CA VAL A 129 0.21 9.49 -15.05
C VAL A 129 -0.56 8.45 -14.25
N ALA A 130 -1.12 8.84 -13.09
CA ALA A 130 -1.91 7.94 -12.25
C ALA A 130 -3.08 7.31 -13.03
N ARG A 131 -3.86 8.14 -13.75
CA ARG A 131 -4.99 7.66 -14.55
C ARG A 131 -4.57 6.65 -15.60
N ARG A 132 -3.52 6.92 -16.38
CA ARG A 132 -3.02 5.98 -17.41
C ARG A 132 -2.57 4.66 -16.79
N ALA A 133 -1.80 4.73 -15.70
CA ALA A 133 -1.30 3.55 -15.00
C ALA A 133 -2.44 2.68 -14.44
N LEU A 134 -3.42 3.30 -13.80
CA LEU A 134 -4.57 2.59 -13.22
C LEU A 134 -5.48 1.97 -14.30
N ILE A 135 -5.70 2.65 -15.42
CA ILE A 135 -6.43 2.07 -16.57
C ILE A 135 -5.69 0.83 -17.10
N ALA A 136 -4.38 0.92 -17.29
CA ALA A 136 -3.57 -0.21 -17.74
C ALA A 136 -3.62 -1.39 -16.75
N MET A 137 -3.55 -1.11 -15.45
CA MET A 137 -3.67 -2.11 -14.39
C MET A 137 -5.03 -2.82 -14.42
N VAL A 138 -6.14 -2.06 -14.51
CA VAL A 138 -7.49 -2.63 -14.55
C VAL A 138 -7.65 -3.55 -15.77
N ARG A 139 -7.14 -3.15 -16.94
CA ARG A 139 -7.14 -4.00 -18.15
C ARG A 139 -6.39 -5.31 -17.92
N ARG A 140 -5.21 -5.26 -17.32
CA ARG A 140 -4.36 -6.44 -17.12
C ARG A 140 -4.84 -7.38 -16.02
N ARG A 141 -5.35 -6.83 -14.91
CA ARG A 141 -5.52 -7.60 -13.66
C ARG A 141 -6.98 -7.80 -13.24
N TRP A 142 -7.93 -6.99 -13.74
CA TRP A 142 -9.31 -7.04 -13.25
C TRP A 142 -10.31 -7.71 -14.22
N GLY A 143 -9.80 -8.43 -15.21
CA GLY A 143 -10.63 -9.20 -16.14
C GLY A 143 -11.61 -8.33 -16.95
N VAL A 144 -11.15 -7.17 -17.41
CA VAL A 144 -11.92 -6.27 -18.27
C VAL A 144 -11.66 -6.64 -19.75
N SER A 145 -12.71 -6.61 -20.58
CA SER A 145 -12.56 -6.86 -22.01
C SER A 145 -11.55 -5.88 -22.63
N SER A 146 -10.75 -6.38 -23.58
CA SER A 146 -9.80 -5.57 -24.34
C SER A 146 -10.49 -4.44 -25.13
N THR A 147 -11.78 -4.60 -25.45
CA THR A 147 -12.61 -3.63 -26.19
C THR A 147 -13.26 -2.58 -25.28
N SER A 148 -13.10 -2.68 -23.95
CA SER A 148 -13.69 -1.73 -23.02
C SER A 148 -13.11 -0.33 -23.20
N THR A 149 -13.99 0.67 -23.25
CA THR A 149 -13.57 2.07 -23.31
C THR A 149 -12.90 2.51 -22.01
N GLU A 150 -12.08 3.54 -22.06
CA GLU A 150 -11.46 4.11 -20.85
C GLU A 150 -12.50 4.57 -19.83
N SER A 151 -13.59 5.18 -20.30
CA SER A 151 -14.69 5.60 -19.44
C SER A 151 -15.30 4.42 -18.66
N ALA A 152 -15.54 3.29 -19.33
CA ALA A 152 -16.05 2.10 -18.66
C ALA A 152 -15.06 1.54 -17.62
N ILE A 153 -13.77 1.60 -17.91
CA ILE A 153 -12.72 1.16 -16.97
C ILE A 153 -12.66 2.07 -15.75
N VAL A 154 -12.68 3.37 -15.96
CA VAL A 154 -12.71 4.36 -14.86
C VAL A 154 -13.96 4.19 -14.01
N SER A 155 -15.13 4.02 -14.62
CA SER A 155 -16.38 3.75 -13.89
C SER A 155 -16.29 2.48 -13.04
N ARG A 156 -15.64 1.43 -13.54
CA ARG A 156 -15.42 0.19 -12.78
C ARG A 156 -14.48 0.39 -11.60
N LEU A 157 -13.43 1.19 -11.76
CA LEU A 157 -12.49 1.53 -10.69
C LEU A 157 -13.18 2.39 -9.63
N GLN A 158 -13.93 3.42 -10.03
CA GLN A 158 -14.71 4.25 -9.13
C GLN A 158 -15.76 3.44 -8.37
N ALA A 159 -16.52 2.56 -9.05
CA ALA A 159 -17.49 1.68 -8.41
C ALA A 159 -16.85 0.71 -7.40
N TYR A 160 -15.61 0.28 -7.65
CA TYR A 160 -14.88 -0.51 -6.66
C TYR A 160 -14.58 0.31 -5.40
N PHE A 161 -14.05 1.51 -5.54
CA PHE A 161 -13.72 2.36 -4.40
C PHE A 161 -14.97 2.80 -3.63
N GLN A 162 -16.06 3.13 -4.32
CA GLN A 162 -17.33 3.47 -3.68
C GLN A 162 -17.86 2.34 -2.78
N ARG A 163 -17.74 1.08 -3.22
CA ARG A 163 -18.09 -0.09 -2.38
C ARG A 163 -17.19 -0.26 -1.16
N GLN A 164 -16.01 0.36 -1.15
CA GLN A 164 -15.10 0.42 -0.01
C GLN A 164 -15.33 1.69 0.85
N GLY A 165 -16.39 2.44 0.59
CA GLY A 165 -16.72 3.65 1.33
C GLY A 165 -15.90 4.89 0.93
N TRP A 166 -15.25 4.86 -0.24
CA TRP A 166 -14.43 5.96 -0.70
C TRP A 166 -14.71 6.34 -2.16
N SER A 167 -14.72 7.65 -2.45
CA SER A 167 -14.91 8.18 -3.80
C SER A 167 -13.69 9.03 -4.18
N PRO A 168 -12.80 8.54 -5.06
CA PRO A 168 -11.63 9.28 -5.48
C PRO A 168 -12.01 10.48 -6.33
N SER A 169 -11.53 11.66 -5.98
CA SER A 169 -11.52 12.84 -6.83
C SER A 169 -10.30 12.78 -7.76
N GLY A 170 -10.49 13.01 -9.06
CA GLY A 170 -9.40 13.10 -10.03
C GLY A 170 -9.13 11.84 -10.86
N LEU A 171 -10.01 10.83 -10.83
CA LEU A 171 -10.00 9.70 -11.77
C LEU A 171 -10.91 9.94 -12.96
#